data_ed581302ee4c1e7efc84939a80b67349
#
_entry.id   ed581302ee4c1e7efc84939a80b67349
#
_cell.length_a   1.000
_cell.length_b   1.000
_cell.length_c   1.000
_cell.angle_alpha   90.00
_cell.angle_beta   90.00
_cell.angle_gamma   90.00
#
_symmetry.space_group_name_H-M   'P 1'
#
loop_
_entity.id
_entity.type
_entity.pdbx_description
1 polymer ?
#
loop_
_entity_poly.entity_id
_entity_poly.type
_entity_poly.pdbx_seq_one_letter_code
_entity_poly.pdbx_strand_id
1 'polypeptide(L)'
;MIERVTVDGRIGSACYLDERFMPVDEAHAVFRKIVFDDGGQLTLAVPHGPEAQQVSPPPHKLLDPKKRVEWAEARARSAVLLQQRWDESQHPREPAGGPGGGQFTSGGGASSAAADSASALLKEEDVTVDQLLESVPGAKEHVKQARARLEKSKPTNAPLSEGGHKNPDNSWTMERQALHNEMILSVITPEAIAAATPKPGEQPVLHLLGGRGGSGKSWFTGPKGTIPKGPLYLNNDDFKAMLPEFKGWNAPNVHEESSEIGEQAERFARDRGLNVTIDGTMKSEATLRRRAEQFKAAGYRIEGHYMYTSPAKAAQRALERFVRGMERNGQGRFVAPEYSLGSTTNEKSFDNVRPLMDTWEIYDNNVDGREPKFHSRSK
;
A
#
# COMPACT_ATOMS: atom_id res chain seq x y z
N MET A 1 25.23 2.46 -14.11
CA MET A 1 25.50 2.64 -15.57
C MET A 1 24.25 2.20 -16.31
N ILE A 2 23.76 2.97 -17.27
CA ILE A 2 22.60 2.61 -18.10
C ILE A 2 23.14 2.20 -19.47
N GLU A 3 22.78 1.01 -19.90
CA GLU A 3 23.23 0.41 -21.15
C GLU A 3 22.06 0.33 -22.14
N ARG A 4 22.30 0.62 -23.43
CA ARG A 4 21.30 0.39 -24.48
C ARG A 4 21.35 -1.08 -24.90
N VAL A 5 20.20 -1.70 -24.89
CA VAL A 5 20.07 -3.14 -25.17
C VAL A 5 18.95 -3.41 -26.18
N THR A 6 19.12 -4.52 -26.89
CA THR A 6 18.07 -5.05 -27.76
C THR A 6 17.74 -6.47 -27.29
N VAL A 7 16.47 -6.71 -26.98
CA VAL A 7 15.98 -8.02 -26.53
C VAL A 7 14.74 -8.35 -27.38
N ASP A 8 14.80 -9.45 -28.11
CA ASP A 8 13.73 -9.91 -29.01
C ASP A 8 13.28 -8.86 -30.03
N GLY A 9 14.25 -8.07 -30.57
CA GLY A 9 13.97 -7.01 -31.52
C GLY A 9 13.41 -5.72 -30.89
N ARG A 10 13.20 -5.67 -29.58
CA ARG A 10 12.79 -4.48 -28.84
C ARG A 10 14.02 -3.76 -28.29
N ILE A 11 14.06 -2.46 -28.49
CA ILE A 11 15.14 -1.61 -27.98
C ILE A 11 14.72 -1.05 -26.62
N GLY A 12 15.67 -0.99 -25.69
CA GLY A 12 15.44 -0.48 -24.35
C GLY A 12 16.72 -0.05 -23.64
N SER A 13 16.60 0.36 -22.42
CA SER A 13 17.70 0.71 -21.52
C SER A 13 17.79 -0.26 -20.38
N ALA A 14 18.96 -0.82 -20.12
CA ALA A 14 19.21 -1.74 -19.01
C ALA A 14 20.04 -1.07 -17.92
N CYS A 15 19.75 -1.39 -16.67
CA CYS A 15 20.60 -1.06 -15.54
C CYS A 15 20.77 -2.30 -14.65
N TYR A 16 21.88 -2.37 -13.96
CA TYR A 16 22.19 -3.41 -12.98
C TYR A 16 21.82 -2.91 -11.58
N LEU A 17 21.23 -3.78 -10.78
CA LEU A 17 20.71 -3.47 -9.45
C LEU A 17 21.24 -4.48 -8.43
N ASP A 18 21.60 -4.01 -7.23
CA ASP A 18 21.93 -4.87 -6.10
C ASP A 18 20.68 -5.53 -5.47
N GLU A 19 20.87 -6.33 -4.41
CA GLU A 19 19.79 -6.94 -3.64
C GLU A 19 18.79 -5.93 -3.04
N ARG A 20 19.20 -4.66 -2.99
CA ARG A 20 18.39 -3.53 -2.52
C ARG A 20 17.77 -2.75 -3.67
N PHE A 21 17.91 -3.23 -4.91
CA PHE A 21 17.46 -2.55 -6.14
C PHE A 21 18.14 -1.20 -6.39
N MET A 22 19.34 -0.97 -5.83
CA MET A 22 20.15 0.21 -6.12
C MET A 22 20.98 -0.01 -7.38
N PRO A 23 21.13 1.01 -8.23
CA PRO A 23 22.02 0.93 -9.37
C PRO A 23 23.46 0.65 -8.92
N VAL A 24 24.05 -0.41 -9.45
CA VAL A 24 25.42 -0.85 -9.18
C VAL A 24 26.09 -1.22 -10.48
N ASP A 25 27.40 -1.54 -10.41
CA ASP A 25 28.09 -2.19 -11.53
C ASP A 25 27.65 -3.66 -11.67
N GLU A 26 27.93 -4.23 -12.82
CA GLU A 26 27.52 -5.60 -13.15
C GLU A 26 28.09 -6.65 -12.16
N ALA A 27 29.28 -6.41 -11.60
CA ALA A 27 29.95 -7.35 -10.69
C ALA A 27 29.25 -7.47 -9.33
N HIS A 28 28.50 -6.43 -8.92
CA HIS A 28 27.78 -6.38 -7.66
C HIS A 28 26.26 -6.52 -7.85
N ALA A 29 25.81 -6.70 -9.09
CA ALA A 29 24.39 -6.74 -9.42
C ALA A 29 23.76 -8.08 -9.05
N VAL A 30 22.58 -8.02 -8.44
CA VAL A 30 21.70 -9.17 -8.23
C VAL A 30 20.62 -9.23 -9.30
N PHE A 31 20.22 -8.06 -9.84
CA PHE A 31 19.21 -7.96 -10.87
C PHE A 31 19.67 -7.08 -12.04
N ARG A 32 19.18 -7.39 -13.24
CA ARG A 32 19.27 -6.52 -14.42
C ARG A 32 17.87 -6.11 -14.83
N LYS A 33 17.55 -4.82 -14.74
CA LYS A 33 16.28 -4.27 -15.18
C LYS A 33 16.42 -3.66 -16.58
N ILE A 34 15.50 -4.02 -17.46
CA ILE A 34 15.43 -3.49 -18.82
C ILE A 34 14.09 -2.75 -18.97
N VAL A 35 14.13 -1.50 -19.38
CA VAL A 35 12.95 -0.70 -19.72
C VAL A 35 12.98 -0.48 -21.23
N PHE A 36 12.01 -1.01 -21.95
CA PHE A 36 11.89 -0.88 -23.39
C PHE A 36 11.29 0.47 -23.79
N ASP A 37 11.68 0.96 -24.96
CA ASP A 37 11.21 2.25 -25.47
C ASP A 37 9.68 2.26 -25.74
N ASP A 38 9.05 1.11 -25.87
CA ASP A 38 7.60 0.93 -25.99
C ASP A 38 6.86 0.88 -24.64
N GLY A 39 7.57 1.15 -23.52
CA GLY A 39 7.03 1.16 -22.17
C GLY A 39 6.99 -0.20 -21.45
N GLY A 40 7.38 -1.31 -22.13
CA GLY A 40 7.51 -2.62 -21.49
C GLY A 40 8.72 -2.68 -20.57
N GLN A 41 8.69 -3.56 -19.57
CA GLN A 41 9.80 -3.77 -18.63
C GLN A 41 10.12 -5.25 -18.47
N LEU A 42 11.39 -5.57 -18.22
CA LEU A 42 11.88 -6.90 -17.92
C LEU A 42 12.91 -6.81 -16.79
N THR A 43 12.75 -7.64 -15.76
CA THR A 43 13.73 -7.75 -14.67
C THR A 43 14.26 -9.15 -14.62
N LEU A 44 15.58 -9.30 -14.67
CA LEU A 44 16.29 -10.57 -14.71
C LEU A 44 17.20 -10.67 -13.49
N ALA A 45 17.30 -11.85 -12.87
CA ALA A 45 18.38 -12.13 -11.90
C ALA A 45 19.70 -12.20 -12.65
N VAL A 46 20.75 -11.63 -12.05
CA VAL A 46 22.14 -11.76 -12.54
C VAL A 46 22.78 -12.93 -11.83
N PRO A 47 23.13 -14.01 -12.54
CA PRO A 47 23.78 -15.16 -11.92
C PRO A 47 25.21 -14.81 -11.53
N HIS A 48 25.60 -15.14 -10.30
CA HIS A 48 26.97 -15.01 -9.80
C HIS A 48 27.64 -16.39 -9.69
N GLY A 49 28.83 -16.54 -10.21
CA GLY A 49 29.64 -17.77 -10.12
C GLY A 49 30.13 -18.27 -11.48
N PRO A 50 30.88 -19.38 -11.50
CA PRO A 50 31.44 -19.93 -12.74
C PRO A 50 30.39 -20.34 -13.78
N GLU A 51 29.09 -20.43 -13.40
CA GLU A 51 27.98 -20.70 -14.30
C GLU A 51 27.46 -19.44 -15.02
N ALA A 52 27.86 -18.25 -14.57
CA ALA A 52 27.41 -16.98 -15.12
C ALA A 52 27.81 -16.72 -16.58
N GLN A 53 28.86 -17.39 -17.04
CA GLN A 53 29.41 -17.18 -18.39
C GLN A 53 28.65 -17.92 -19.50
N GLN A 54 27.65 -18.74 -19.19
CA GLN A 54 26.97 -19.59 -20.17
C GLN A 54 25.50 -19.23 -20.45
N VAL A 55 24.92 -18.23 -19.81
CA VAL A 55 23.49 -17.97 -19.95
C VAL A 55 23.21 -16.55 -20.46
N SER A 56 23.29 -16.36 -21.77
CA SER A 56 22.45 -15.34 -22.41
C SER A 56 21.01 -15.89 -22.38
N PRO A 57 20.03 -15.20 -21.80
CA PRO A 57 18.67 -15.73 -21.74
C PRO A 57 18.05 -15.80 -23.13
N PRO A 58 17.57 -16.96 -23.55
CA PRO A 58 16.77 -17.07 -24.78
C PRO A 58 15.37 -16.45 -24.57
N PRO A 59 14.74 -16.01 -25.65
CA PRO A 59 13.41 -15.40 -25.60
C PRO A 59 12.38 -16.36 -24.95
N HIS A 60 11.53 -15.80 -24.11
CA HIS A 60 10.54 -16.52 -23.29
C HIS A 60 9.62 -17.50 -24.06
N LYS A 61 9.52 -17.35 -25.38
CA LYS A 61 8.68 -18.22 -26.24
C LYS A 61 9.37 -19.48 -26.74
N LEU A 62 10.67 -19.64 -26.57
CA LEU A 62 11.45 -20.74 -27.16
C LEU A 62 12.13 -21.67 -26.15
N LEU A 63 11.86 -21.53 -24.84
CA LEU A 63 12.45 -22.40 -23.85
C LEU A 63 11.75 -23.75 -23.79
N ASP A 64 12.55 -24.82 -23.91
CA ASP A 64 12.20 -26.17 -23.52
C ASP A 64 11.58 -26.17 -22.11
N PRO A 65 10.50 -26.93 -21.85
CA PRO A 65 9.86 -27.02 -20.55
C PRO A 65 10.84 -27.32 -19.39
N LYS A 66 11.87 -28.13 -19.59
CA LYS A 66 12.92 -28.41 -18.59
C LYS A 66 13.75 -27.16 -18.26
N LYS A 67 14.14 -26.39 -19.26
CA LYS A 67 14.89 -25.14 -19.05
C LYS A 67 14.05 -24.04 -18.40
N ARG A 68 12.71 -24.05 -18.60
CA ARG A 68 11.78 -23.19 -17.87
C ARG A 68 11.77 -23.50 -16.38
N VAL A 69 11.82 -24.80 -16.01
CA VAL A 69 11.87 -25.24 -14.61
C VAL A 69 13.21 -24.83 -13.98
N GLU A 70 14.34 -25.09 -14.64
CA GLU A 70 15.66 -24.70 -14.16
C GLU A 70 15.81 -23.17 -13.96
N TRP A 71 15.19 -22.41 -14.87
CA TRP A 71 15.18 -20.94 -14.78
C TRP A 71 14.24 -20.43 -13.68
N ALA A 72 13.09 -21.06 -13.50
CA ALA A 72 12.18 -20.81 -12.39
C ALA A 72 12.87 -21.14 -11.05
N GLU A 73 13.59 -22.24 -10.95
CA GLU A 73 14.33 -22.63 -9.74
C GLU A 73 15.51 -21.70 -9.43
N ALA A 74 16.25 -21.20 -10.44
CA ALA A 74 17.31 -20.22 -10.24
C ALA A 74 16.75 -18.86 -9.75
N ARG A 75 15.64 -18.43 -10.34
CA ARG A 75 14.88 -17.26 -9.92
C ARG A 75 14.31 -17.41 -8.51
N ALA A 76 13.93 -18.60 -8.15
CA ALA A 76 13.44 -19.02 -6.85
C ALA A 76 14.48 -18.95 -5.75
N ARG A 77 15.70 -19.42 -6.03
CA ARG A 77 16.83 -19.36 -5.08
C ARG A 77 17.17 -17.91 -4.72
N SER A 78 17.05 -16.97 -5.67
CA SER A 78 17.22 -15.54 -5.41
C SER A 78 16.09 -14.95 -4.54
N ALA A 79 14.85 -15.40 -4.73
CA ALA A 79 13.72 -15.00 -3.91
C ALA A 79 13.81 -15.54 -2.46
N VAL A 80 14.30 -16.77 -2.29
CA VAL A 80 14.55 -17.39 -0.97
C VAL A 80 15.60 -16.64 -0.17
N LEU A 81 16.65 -16.11 -0.80
CA LEU A 81 17.65 -15.28 -0.13
C LEU A 81 17.09 -13.94 0.36
N LEU A 82 16.09 -13.39 -0.33
CA LEU A 82 15.35 -12.21 0.13
C LEU A 82 14.42 -12.57 1.30
N GLN A 83 13.86 -13.77 1.30
CA GLN A 83 12.95 -14.27 2.34
C GLN A 83 13.67 -14.71 3.62
N GLN A 84 14.89 -15.26 3.52
CA GLN A 84 15.69 -15.68 4.68
C GLN A 84 16.13 -14.53 5.59
N ARG A 85 16.06 -13.29 5.15
CA ARG A 85 16.26 -12.08 5.98
C ARG A 85 14.99 -11.59 6.66
N TRP A 86 13.82 -12.20 6.39
CA TRP A 86 12.57 -11.92 7.06
C TRP A 86 12.40 -12.86 8.25
N ASP A 87 12.68 -12.37 9.43
CA ASP A 87 12.41 -13.08 10.67
C ASP A 87 11.02 -12.70 11.20
N GLU A 88 10.03 -13.55 10.94
CA GLU A 88 8.65 -13.36 11.38
C GLU A 88 8.53 -13.39 12.92
N SER A 89 9.51 -13.97 13.63
CA SER A 89 9.54 -14.02 15.10
C SER A 89 9.79 -12.65 15.74
N GLN A 90 10.36 -11.69 14.98
CA GLN A 90 10.57 -10.31 15.44
C GLN A 90 9.33 -9.42 15.21
N HIS A 91 8.26 -9.97 14.61
CA HIS A 91 7.02 -9.25 14.32
C HIS A 91 5.80 -10.06 14.78
N PRO A 92 5.60 -10.25 16.10
CA PRO A 92 4.46 -10.99 16.61
C PRO A 92 3.15 -10.35 16.15
N ARG A 93 2.35 -11.10 15.42
CA ARG A 93 0.97 -10.74 15.07
C ARG A 93 0.08 -11.13 16.23
N GLU A 94 -0.80 -10.23 16.66
CA GLU A 94 -1.92 -10.64 17.50
C GLU A 94 -2.88 -11.53 16.70
N PRO A 95 -3.38 -12.65 17.28
CA PRO A 95 -4.32 -13.53 16.61
C PRO A 95 -5.61 -12.78 16.28
N ALA A 96 -6.11 -12.94 15.07
CA ALA A 96 -7.42 -12.46 14.66
C ALA A 96 -8.50 -13.17 15.51
N GLY A 97 -9.28 -12.40 16.28
CA GLY A 97 -10.50 -12.90 16.90
C GLY A 97 -10.59 -12.81 18.43
N GLY A 98 -10.31 -11.67 19.03
CA GLY A 98 -10.67 -11.40 20.44
C GLY A 98 -11.21 -9.98 20.63
N PRO A 99 -12.31 -9.76 21.34
CA PRO A 99 -12.73 -8.42 21.75
C PRO A 99 -11.91 -8.03 22.99
N GLY A 100 -11.00 -7.05 22.86
CA GLY A 100 -10.31 -6.44 23.97
C GLY A 100 -8.79 -6.41 23.91
N GLY A 101 -8.21 -5.77 22.91
CA GLY A 101 -6.80 -5.36 22.93
C GLY A 101 -6.57 -4.30 24.00
N GLY A 102 -5.57 -4.51 24.84
CA GLY A 102 -5.29 -3.83 26.09
C GLY A 102 -5.46 -2.32 26.13
N GLN A 103 -6.23 -1.86 27.12
CA GLN A 103 -6.30 -0.47 27.52
C GLN A 103 -5.06 -0.08 28.34
N PHE A 104 -4.39 0.99 27.92
CA PHE A 104 -3.49 1.72 28.82
C PHE A 104 -4.18 3.00 29.31
N THR A 105 -4.16 3.20 30.61
CA THR A 105 -4.75 4.37 31.29
C THR A 105 -3.90 5.62 31.11
N SER A 106 -4.53 6.71 30.79
CA SER A 106 -3.95 8.05 30.56
C SER A 106 -3.82 8.83 31.86
N GLY A 107 -2.66 9.45 32.07
CA GLY A 107 -2.46 10.57 33.00
C GLY A 107 -2.77 11.90 32.32
N GLY A 108 -3.49 12.78 32.99
CA GLY A 108 -4.15 13.94 32.44
C GLY A 108 -3.27 15.17 32.19
N GLY A 109 -3.79 16.00 31.32
CA GLY A 109 -3.31 17.34 31.00
C GLY A 109 -4.10 17.87 29.81
N ALA A 110 -5.32 18.35 30.02
CA ALA A 110 -6.17 18.75 28.91
C ALA A 110 -7.08 19.92 29.28
N SER A 111 -7.02 21.02 28.48
CA SER A 111 -8.22 21.81 28.18
C SER A 111 -8.12 22.63 26.87
N SER A 112 -6.94 22.96 26.36
CA SER A 112 -6.81 23.61 25.02
C SER A 112 -6.52 22.62 23.88
N ALA A 113 -5.87 21.48 24.17
CA ALA A 113 -5.54 20.44 23.18
C ALA A 113 -6.76 19.66 22.68
N ALA A 114 -7.87 19.66 23.41
CA ALA A 114 -9.09 18.92 23.04
C ALA A 114 -9.82 19.53 21.85
N ALA A 115 -9.89 20.87 21.76
CA ALA A 115 -10.57 21.57 20.65
C ALA A 115 -9.81 21.43 19.31
N ASP A 116 -8.49 21.24 19.36
CA ASP A 116 -7.61 21.09 18.20
C ASP A 116 -7.43 19.65 17.76
N SER A 117 -8.16 18.71 18.38
CA SER A 117 -8.05 17.27 18.08
C SER A 117 -8.94 16.86 16.92
N ALA A 118 -8.54 15.78 16.20
CA ALA A 118 -9.38 15.17 15.18
C ALA A 118 -10.66 14.59 15.80
N SER A 119 -10.57 14.08 17.03
CA SER A 119 -11.71 13.54 17.78
C SER A 119 -12.76 14.59 18.12
N ALA A 120 -12.40 15.85 18.22
CA ALA A 120 -13.34 16.95 18.46
C ALA A 120 -14.33 17.16 17.28
N LEU A 121 -13.98 16.70 16.08
CA LEU A 121 -14.84 16.73 14.90
C LEU A 121 -15.86 15.60 14.89
N LEU A 122 -15.63 14.53 15.66
CA LEU A 122 -16.48 13.36 15.67
C LEU A 122 -17.86 13.72 16.28
N LYS A 123 -18.91 13.48 15.52
CA LYS A 123 -20.31 13.61 15.98
C LYS A 123 -20.93 12.24 15.99
N GLU A 124 -21.78 11.98 16.99
CA GLU A 124 -22.64 10.81 16.97
C GLU A 124 -23.61 10.90 15.80
N GLU A 125 -23.66 9.88 14.98
CA GLU A 125 -24.53 9.76 13.84
C GLU A 125 -25.21 8.39 13.91
N ASP A 126 -26.51 8.37 14.14
CA ASP A 126 -27.35 7.16 14.17
C ASP A 126 -27.79 6.75 12.76
N VAL A 127 -26.84 6.54 11.86
CA VAL A 127 -27.15 6.06 10.51
C VAL A 127 -26.99 4.55 10.48
N THR A 128 -28.09 3.84 10.21
CA THR A 128 -28.09 2.39 10.02
C THR A 128 -27.62 1.99 8.62
N VAL A 129 -27.20 0.73 8.48
CA VAL A 129 -26.82 0.17 7.16
C VAL A 129 -27.99 0.25 6.18
N ASP A 130 -29.20 -0.02 6.63
CA ASP A 130 -30.39 0.03 5.77
C ASP A 130 -30.66 1.44 5.26
N GLN A 131 -30.59 2.44 6.13
CA GLN A 131 -30.72 3.85 5.74
C GLN A 131 -29.62 4.27 4.74
N LEU A 132 -28.37 3.82 4.97
CA LEU A 132 -27.28 4.08 4.05
C LEU A 132 -27.53 3.44 2.68
N LEU A 133 -27.98 2.18 2.63
CA LEU A 133 -28.30 1.48 1.39
C LEU A 133 -29.48 2.11 0.65
N GLU A 134 -30.43 2.69 1.38
CA GLU A 134 -31.57 3.43 0.80
C GLU A 134 -31.17 4.79 0.22
N SER A 135 -30.17 5.43 0.84
CA SER A 135 -29.71 6.75 0.41
C SER A 135 -28.98 6.76 -0.94
N VAL A 136 -28.51 5.59 -1.42
CA VAL A 136 -27.76 5.48 -2.68
C VAL A 136 -28.54 4.59 -3.66
N PRO A 137 -29.06 5.13 -4.76
CA PRO A 137 -29.81 4.35 -5.76
C PRO A 137 -28.99 3.13 -6.26
N GLY A 138 -29.63 1.98 -6.38
CA GLY A 138 -29.01 0.74 -6.82
C GLY A 138 -28.12 0.02 -5.80
N ALA A 139 -27.81 0.64 -4.65
CA ALA A 139 -26.88 0.12 -3.68
C ALA A 139 -27.31 -1.25 -3.10
N LYS A 140 -28.57 -1.40 -2.74
CA LYS A 140 -29.09 -2.66 -2.16
C LYS A 140 -28.78 -3.86 -3.06
N GLU A 141 -29.06 -3.74 -4.35
CA GLU A 141 -28.86 -4.82 -5.31
C GLU A 141 -27.38 -5.09 -5.55
N HIS A 142 -26.56 -4.06 -5.80
CA HIS A 142 -25.14 -4.23 -6.02
C HIS A 142 -24.41 -4.78 -4.80
N VAL A 143 -24.75 -4.36 -3.57
CA VAL A 143 -24.19 -4.90 -2.34
C VAL A 143 -24.59 -6.36 -2.13
N LYS A 144 -25.86 -6.72 -2.38
CA LYS A 144 -26.33 -8.11 -2.34
C LYS A 144 -25.55 -9.00 -3.30
N GLN A 145 -25.37 -8.55 -4.55
CA GLN A 145 -24.59 -9.27 -5.55
C GLN A 145 -23.12 -9.42 -5.17
N ALA A 146 -22.50 -8.35 -4.65
CA ALA A 146 -21.10 -8.40 -4.20
C ALA A 146 -20.92 -9.41 -3.05
N ARG A 147 -21.82 -9.39 -2.06
CA ARG A 147 -21.78 -10.36 -0.94
C ARG A 147 -21.95 -11.81 -1.44
N ALA A 148 -22.92 -12.07 -2.29
CA ALA A 148 -23.15 -13.42 -2.84
C ALA A 148 -21.95 -13.93 -3.67
N ARG A 149 -21.21 -13.03 -4.32
CA ARG A 149 -19.96 -13.39 -5.03
C ARG A 149 -18.81 -13.64 -4.05
N LEU A 150 -18.69 -12.81 -3.00
CA LEU A 150 -17.66 -12.96 -1.96
C LEU A 150 -17.77 -14.30 -1.22
N GLU A 151 -18.99 -14.73 -0.89
CA GLU A 151 -19.24 -16.02 -0.23
C GLU A 151 -18.71 -17.21 -1.04
N LYS A 152 -18.69 -17.10 -2.38
CA LYS A 152 -18.22 -18.11 -3.32
C LYS A 152 -16.75 -17.97 -3.71
N SER A 153 -16.10 -16.89 -3.32
CA SER A 153 -14.73 -16.58 -3.68
C SER A 153 -13.78 -16.82 -2.51
N LYS A 154 -12.50 -17.01 -2.80
CA LYS A 154 -11.47 -17.25 -1.80
C LYS A 154 -10.55 -16.04 -1.68
N PRO A 155 -10.02 -15.74 -0.47
CA PRO A 155 -8.95 -14.78 -0.31
C PRO A 155 -7.68 -15.22 -1.03
N THR A 156 -6.94 -14.30 -1.61
CA THR A 156 -5.67 -14.61 -2.30
C THR A 156 -4.59 -15.11 -1.34
N ASN A 157 -4.66 -14.70 -0.07
CA ASN A 157 -3.78 -15.17 1.00
C ASN A 157 -4.21 -16.50 1.65
N ALA A 158 -5.22 -17.19 1.10
CA ALA A 158 -5.57 -18.53 1.51
C ALA A 158 -4.47 -19.54 1.10
N PRO A 159 -4.41 -20.73 1.75
CA PRO A 159 -3.53 -21.81 1.34
C PRO A 159 -3.76 -22.25 -0.11
N LEU A 160 -2.71 -22.75 -0.75
CA LEU A 160 -2.80 -23.34 -2.12
C LEU A 160 -3.87 -24.44 -2.20
N SER A 161 -3.97 -25.29 -1.16
CA SER A 161 -4.98 -26.35 -1.07
C SER A 161 -6.41 -25.83 -1.09
N GLU A 162 -6.62 -24.55 -0.79
CA GLU A 162 -7.91 -23.88 -0.78
C GLU A 162 -8.11 -22.94 -1.96
N GLY A 163 -7.16 -22.90 -2.91
CA GLY A 163 -7.22 -22.05 -4.09
C GLY A 163 -6.67 -20.64 -3.90
N GLY A 164 -5.91 -20.40 -2.83
CA GLY A 164 -5.11 -19.19 -2.63
C GLY A 164 -3.66 -19.35 -3.11
N HIS A 165 -2.75 -18.53 -2.58
CA HIS A 165 -1.35 -18.47 -3.02
C HIS A 165 -0.32 -18.66 -1.89
N LYS A 166 -0.76 -19.12 -0.71
CA LYS A 166 0.13 -19.40 0.42
C LYS A 166 0.53 -20.89 0.47
N ASN A 167 1.81 -21.12 0.72
CA ASN A 167 2.35 -22.43 1.04
C ASN A 167 1.85 -22.94 2.42
N PRO A 168 2.02 -24.23 2.75
CA PRO A 168 1.64 -24.76 4.07
C PRO A 168 2.32 -24.06 5.26
N ASP A 169 3.50 -23.50 5.06
CA ASP A 169 4.25 -22.71 6.07
C ASP A 169 3.82 -21.23 6.12
N ASN A 170 2.71 -20.88 5.46
CA ASN A 170 2.16 -19.53 5.35
C ASN A 170 3.03 -18.54 4.54
N SER A 171 4.11 -18.98 3.91
CA SER A 171 4.85 -18.16 2.95
C SER A 171 4.08 -18.03 1.63
N TRP A 172 4.38 -16.99 0.85
CA TRP A 172 3.87 -16.87 -0.51
C TRP A 172 4.58 -17.86 -1.43
N THR A 173 3.87 -18.36 -2.45
CA THR A 173 4.55 -19.12 -3.50
C THR A 173 5.55 -18.24 -4.22
N MET A 174 6.55 -18.88 -4.85
CA MET A 174 7.62 -18.15 -5.54
C MET A 174 7.10 -17.28 -6.68
N GLU A 175 6.14 -17.79 -7.44
CA GLU A 175 5.48 -17.05 -8.51
C GLU A 175 4.74 -15.84 -7.96
N ARG A 176 4.09 -16.00 -6.78
CA ARG A 176 3.37 -14.89 -6.16
C ARG A 176 4.33 -13.84 -5.61
N GLN A 177 5.42 -14.26 -4.98
CA GLN A 177 6.46 -13.34 -4.51
C GLN A 177 7.11 -12.58 -5.69
N ALA A 178 7.32 -13.25 -6.83
CA ALA A 178 7.81 -12.58 -8.03
C ALA A 178 6.85 -11.51 -8.53
N LEU A 179 5.54 -11.80 -8.53
CA LEU A 179 4.51 -10.81 -8.87
C LEU A 179 4.54 -9.62 -7.89
N HIS A 180 4.67 -9.85 -6.58
CA HIS A 180 4.79 -8.77 -5.59
C HIS A 180 5.98 -7.86 -5.88
N ASN A 181 7.14 -8.46 -6.19
CA ASN A 181 8.34 -7.70 -6.54
C ASN A 181 8.13 -6.86 -7.82
N GLU A 182 7.49 -7.43 -8.85
CA GLU A 182 7.15 -6.69 -10.08
C GLU A 182 6.23 -5.51 -9.80
N MET A 183 5.21 -5.71 -8.95
CA MET A 183 4.29 -4.65 -8.56
C MET A 183 5.02 -3.53 -7.80
N ILE A 184 5.87 -3.86 -6.84
CA ILE A 184 6.67 -2.88 -6.09
C ILE A 184 7.59 -2.11 -7.04
N LEU A 185 8.30 -2.79 -7.94
CA LEU A 185 9.20 -2.16 -8.90
C LEU A 185 8.47 -1.30 -9.94
N SER A 186 7.21 -1.59 -10.23
CA SER A 186 6.41 -0.74 -11.11
C SER A 186 6.05 0.61 -10.50
N VAL A 187 5.99 0.69 -9.17
CA VAL A 187 5.76 1.92 -8.42
C VAL A 187 7.07 2.62 -8.06
N ILE A 188 8.07 1.85 -7.63
CA ILE A 188 9.38 2.35 -7.21
C ILE A 188 10.35 2.30 -8.39
N THR A 189 10.12 3.18 -9.38
CA THR A 189 10.99 3.28 -10.56
C THR A 189 12.25 4.11 -10.25
N PRO A 190 13.31 4.02 -11.06
CA PRO A 190 14.49 4.88 -10.91
C PRO A 190 14.14 6.37 -10.88
N GLU A 191 13.18 6.81 -11.67
CA GLU A 191 12.70 8.20 -11.73
C GLU A 191 11.97 8.58 -10.43
N ALA A 192 11.14 7.68 -9.89
CA ALA A 192 10.46 7.88 -8.62
C ALA A 192 11.46 7.93 -7.46
N ILE A 193 12.48 7.08 -7.46
CA ILE A 193 13.58 7.12 -6.47
C ILE A 193 14.31 8.46 -6.56
N ALA A 194 14.71 8.88 -7.76
CA ALA A 194 15.42 10.14 -7.95
C ALA A 194 14.60 11.35 -7.46
N ALA A 195 13.28 11.36 -7.76
CA ALA A 195 12.38 12.42 -7.32
C ALA A 195 12.14 12.40 -5.79
N ALA A 196 12.17 11.22 -5.16
CA ALA A 196 11.95 11.04 -3.73
C ALA A 196 13.22 11.16 -2.88
N THR A 197 14.40 11.19 -3.51
CA THR A 197 15.68 11.31 -2.80
C THR A 197 15.79 12.72 -2.20
N PRO A 198 15.98 12.87 -0.88
CA PRO A 198 16.25 14.16 -0.26
C PRO A 198 17.50 14.82 -0.84
N LYS A 199 17.55 16.14 -0.85
CA LYS A 199 18.79 16.84 -1.22
C LYS A 199 19.90 16.56 -0.19
N PRO A 200 21.17 16.67 -0.58
CA PRO A 200 22.27 16.48 0.35
C PRO A 200 22.12 17.35 1.61
N GLY A 201 22.14 16.73 2.78
CA GLY A 201 21.97 17.39 4.07
C GLY A 201 20.51 17.60 4.52
N GLU A 202 19.52 17.29 3.70
CA GLU A 202 18.11 17.31 4.11
C GLU A 202 17.72 15.97 4.77
N GLN A 203 16.94 16.05 5.83
CA GLN A 203 16.35 14.90 6.49
C GLN A 203 15.20 14.33 5.64
N PRO A 204 15.09 13.00 5.47
CA PRO A 204 13.98 12.42 4.75
C PRO A 204 12.65 12.68 5.48
N VAL A 205 11.58 12.81 4.71
CA VAL A 205 10.25 13.13 5.22
C VAL A 205 9.29 11.98 4.97
N LEU A 206 8.59 11.58 6.03
CA LEU A 206 7.42 10.72 5.96
C LEU A 206 6.15 11.57 6.07
N HIS A 207 5.35 11.62 5.00
CA HIS A 207 3.99 12.16 5.03
C HIS A 207 3.01 11.02 5.32
N LEU A 208 2.34 11.08 6.46
CA LEU A 208 1.28 10.14 6.84
C LEU A 208 -0.08 10.73 6.52
N LEU A 209 -0.75 10.18 5.51
CA LEU A 209 -2.11 10.54 5.14
C LEU A 209 -3.12 9.69 5.90
N GLY A 210 -4.04 10.35 6.62
CA GLY A 210 -5.09 9.73 7.40
C GLY A 210 -6.50 10.16 7.01
N GLY A 211 -7.45 9.29 7.28
CA GLY A 211 -8.87 9.53 7.05
C GLY A 211 -9.57 8.35 6.39
N ARG A 212 -10.86 8.25 6.59
CA ARG A 212 -11.71 7.14 6.09
C ARG A 212 -11.66 7.00 4.57
N GLY A 213 -12.01 5.83 4.06
CA GLY A 213 -12.32 5.65 2.65
C GLY A 213 -13.46 6.59 2.25
N GLY A 214 -13.24 7.45 1.24
CA GLY A 214 -14.22 8.49 0.85
C GLY A 214 -14.01 9.84 1.53
N SER A 215 -13.05 10.01 2.44
CA SER A 215 -12.78 11.30 3.10
C SER A 215 -12.18 12.37 2.19
N GLY A 216 -11.65 12.01 1.00
CA GLY A 216 -11.05 12.98 0.09
C GLY A 216 -9.59 13.28 0.36
N LYS A 217 -8.83 12.36 0.96
CA LYS A 217 -7.38 12.48 1.24
C LYS A 217 -6.54 12.91 0.04
N SER A 218 -6.93 12.52 -1.18
CA SER A 218 -6.23 12.91 -2.42
C SER A 218 -6.12 14.42 -2.62
N TRP A 219 -6.89 15.21 -1.88
CA TRP A 219 -6.74 16.66 -1.87
C TRP A 219 -5.32 17.08 -1.43
N PHE A 220 -4.74 16.40 -0.42
CA PHE A 220 -3.41 16.74 0.11
C PHE A 220 -2.29 16.65 -0.93
N THR A 221 -2.40 15.72 -1.88
CA THR A 221 -1.44 15.53 -2.98
C THR A 221 -1.85 16.23 -4.28
N GLY A 222 -3.02 16.87 -4.26
CA GLY A 222 -3.57 17.63 -5.39
C GLY A 222 -2.90 19.00 -5.58
N PRO A 223 -3.29 19.76 -6.62
CA PRO A 223 -2.69 21.06 -6.94
C PRO A 223 -2.80 22.12 -5.84
N LYS A 224 -3.78 21.99 -4.95
CA LYS A 224 -4.03 22.87 -3.81
C LYS A 224 -3.63 22.25 -2.47
N GLY A 225 -3.14 21.01 -2.50
CA GLY A 225 -2.76 20.27 -1.31
C GLY A 225 -1.46 20.75 -0.70
N THR A 226 -1.21 20.27 0.50
CA THR A 226 -0.08 20.70 1.34
C THR A 226 1.16 19.82 1.17
N ILE A 227 1.01 18.62 0.56
CA ILE A 227 2.13 17.71 0.31
C ILE A 227 2.78 18.06 -1.02
N PRO A 228 4.11 18.32 -1.03
CA PRO A 228 4.82 18.63 -2.26
C PRO A 228 4.83 17.44 -3.23
N LYS A 229 5.04 17.72 -4.51
CA LYS A 229 5.35 16.68 -5.49
C LYS A 229 6.77 16.17 -5.27
N GLY A 230 6.97 14.88 -5.49
CA GLY A 230 8.29 14.26 -5.42
C GLY A 230 8.39 13.06 -4.46
N PRO A 231 7.79 13.11 -3.25
CA PRO A 231 7.76 11.93 -2.39
C PRO A 231 7.16 10.70 -3.08
N LEU A 232 7.72 9.53 -2.79
CA LEU A 232 7.18 8.27 -3.26
C LEU A 232 5.78 8.06 -2.66
N TYR A 233 4.76 7.95 -3.49
CA TYR A 233 3.38 7.75 -3.04
C TYR A 233 3.06 6.26 -2.94
N LEU A 234 2.76 5.79 -1.74
CA LEU A 234 2.42 4.40 -1.44
C LEU A 234 0.98 4.29 -0.94
N ASN A 235 0.19 3.49 -1.65
CA ASN A 235 -1.21 3.25 -1.33
C ASN A 235 -1.54 1.77 -1.57
N ASN A 236 -2.00 1.08 -0.53
CA ASN A 236 -2.38 -0.34 -0.64
C ASN A 236 -3.49 -0.58 -1.66
N ASP A 237 -4.33 0.40 -1.95
CA ASP A 237 -5.39 0.26 -2.94
C ASP A 237 -4.87 0.24 -4.38
N ASP A 238 -3.74 0.89 -4.64
CA ASP A 238 -3.07 0.82 -5.94
C ASP A 238 -2.48 -0.58 -6.15
N PHE A 239 -1.86 -1.16 -5.12
CA PHE A 239 -1.42 -2.56 -5.15
C PHE A 239 -2.59 -3.54 -5.33
N LYS A 240 -3.76 -3.29 -4.71
CA LYS A 240 -4.97 -4.08 -4.98
C LYS A 240 -5.33 -4.11 -6.46
N ALA A 241 -5.31 -2.94 -7.09
CA ALA A 241 -5.69 -2.80 -8.50
C ALA A 241 -4.74 -3.53 -9.45
N MET A 242 -3.49 -3.80 -9.03
CA MET A 242 -2.49 -4.53 -9.80
C MET A 242 -2.63 -6.05 -9.68
N LEU A 243 -3.31 -6.57 -8.65
CA LEU A 243 -3.50 -8.00 -8.46
C LEU A 243 -4.43 -8.58 -9.55
N PRO A 244 -4.03 -9.67 -10.26
CA PRO A 244 -4.81 -10.23 -11.37
C PRO A 244 -6.22 -10.64 -10.99
N GLU A 245 -6.43 -11.07 -9.75
CA GLU A 245 -7.71 -11.51 -9.20
C GLU A 245 -8.64 -10.34 -8.86
N PHE A 246 -8.12 -9.12 -8.76
CA PHE A 246 -8.93 -7.97 -8.36
C PHE A 246 -10.01 -7.65 -9.40
N LYS A 247 -11.25 -7.61 -8.94
CA LYS A 247 -12.45 -7.32 -9.74
C LYS A 247 -13.28 -6.17 -9.13
N GLY A 248 -12.71 -5.42 -8.22
CA GLY A 248 -13.41 -4.38 -7.48
C GLY A 248 -14.31 -4.93 -6.38
N TRP A 249 -15.34 -5.69 -6.74
CA TRP A 249 -16.29 -6.28 -5.78
C TRP A 249 -15.62 -7.22 -4.77
N ASN A 250 -14.49 -7.83 -5.11
CA ASN A 250 -13.71 -8.72 -4.25
C ASN A 250 -12.55 -8.04 -3.50
N ALA A 251 -12.61 -6.72 -3.34
CA ALA A 251 -11.60 -5.97 -2.60
C ALA A 251 -11.23 -6.55 -1.21
N PRO A 252 -12.16 -7.14 -0.43
CA PRO A 252 -11.81 -7.82 0.81
C PRO A 252 -10.86 -9.01 0.63
N ASN A 253 -11.01 -9.79 -0.45
CA ASN A 253 -10.23 -11.01 -0.67
C ASN A 253 -8.77 -10.76 -1.05
N VAL A 254 -8.43 -9.56 -1.49
CA VAL A 254 -7.07 -9.15 -1.87
C VAL A 254 -6.47 -8.16 -0.87
N HIS A 255 -7.18 -7.88 0.24
CA HIS A 255 -6.80 -6.81 1.16
C HIS A 255 -5.50 -7.10 1.92
N GLU A 256 -5.40 -8.28 2.50
CA GLU A 256 -4.24 -8.68 3.29
C GLU A 256 -2.99 -8.70 2.41
N GLU A 257 -3.08 -9.34 1.25
CA GLU A 257 -1.98 -9.41 0.30
C GLU A 257 -1.50 -8.01 -0.14
N SER A 258 -2.42 -7.14 -0.53
CA SER A 258 -2.06 -5.77 -0.92
C SER A 258 -1.41 -4.97 0.22
N SER A 259 -1.79 -5.28 1.46
CA SER A 259 -1.19 -4.66 2.65
C SER A 259 0.22 -5.17 2.90
N GLU A 260 0.48 -6.46 2.73
CA GLU A 260 1.82 -7.04 2.82
C GLU A 260 2.76 -6.47 1.73
N ILE A 261 2.27 -6.29 0.50
CA ILE A 261 3.02 -5.64 -0.59
C ILE A 261 3.34 -4.18 -0.23
N GLY A 262 2.35 -3.45 0.28
CA GLY A 262 2.54 -2.07 0.74
C GLY A 262 3.59 -1.95 1.84
N GLU A 263 3.58 -2.85 2.84
CA GLU A 263 4.58 -2.88 3.91
C GLU A 263 6.00 -3.17 3.38
N GLN A 264 6.14 -4.01 2.34
CA GLN A 264 7.42 -4.24 1.68
C GLN A 264 7.92 -2.97 0.97
N ALA A 265 7.02 -2.27 0.27
CA ALA A 265 7.34 -1.00 -0.40
C ALA A 265 7.72 0.10 0.61
N GLU A 266 7.00 0.20 1.73
CA GLU A 266 7.32 1.12 2.83
C GLU A 266 8.72 0.87 3.41
N ARG A 267 9.06 -0.40 3.65
CA ARG A 267 10.38 -0.79 4.12
C ARG A 267 11.46 -0.40 3.12
N PHE A 268 11.26 -0.70 1.84
CA PHE A 268 12.18 -0.27 0.79
C PHE A 268 12.45 1.24 0.84
N ALA A 269 11.41 2.06 0.91
CA ALA A 269 11.54 3.51 0.97
C ALA A 269 12.29 3.97 2.22
N ARG A 270 11.92 3.43 3.38
CA ARG A 270 12.54 3.75 4.67
C ARG A 270 14.03 3.41 4.70
N ASP A 271 14.39 2.19 4.28
CA ASP A 271 15.78 1.70 4.34
C ASP A 271 16.72 2.47 3.40
N ARG A 272 16.15 3.24 2.47
CA ARG A 272 16.88 4.13 1.53
C ARG A 272 16.79 5.61 1.86
N GLY A 273 16.10 5.98 2.91
CA GLY A 273 15.93 7.38 3.29
C GLY A 273 15.19 8.20 2.23
N LEU A 274 14.22 7.62 1.53
CA LEU A 274 13.43 8.32 0.51
C LEU A 274 12.30 9.12 1.14
N ASN A 275 12.01 10.32 0.63
CA ASN A 275 10.78 11.01 0.98
C ASN A 275 9.58 10.16 0.54
N VAL A 276 8.64 9.92 1.45
CA VAL A 276 7.52 9.03 1.18
C VAL A 276 6.20 9.57 1.71
N THR A 277 5.15 9.37 0.94
CA THR A 277 3.76 9.60 1.35
C THR A 277 3.06 8.25 1.47
N ILE A 278 2.55 7.92 2.65
CA ILE A 278 1.80 6.68 2.90
C ILE A 278 0.33 7.04 3.09
N ASP A 279 -0.52 6.58 2.17
CA ASP A 279 -1.98 6.77 2.24
C ASP A 279 -2.62 5.60 3.01
N GLY A 280 -3.23 5.92 4.13
CA GLY A 280 -3.90 4.97 4.99
C GLY A 280 -5.18 5.52 5.61
N THR A 281 -5.89 4.67 6.33
CA THR A 281 -7.09 5.09 7.06
C THR A 281 -6.78 5.59 8.47
N MET A 282 -5.62 5.22 9.01
CA MET A 282 -5.24 5.42 10.42
C MET A 282 -6.25 4.80 11.41
N LYS A 283 -6.93 3.73 11.03
CA LYS A 283 -7.91 3.05 11.88
C LYS A 283 -7.25 2.31 13.05
N SER A 284 -6.09 1.69 12.82
CA SER A 284 -5.32 0.96 13.83
C SER A 284 -4.26 1.86 14.44
N GLU A 285 -4.41 2.20 15.72
CA GLU A 285 -3.41 2.94 16.47
C GLU A 285 -2.07 2.20 16.52
N ALA A 286 -2.10 0.90 16.81
CA ALA A 286 -0.91 0.07 16.90
C ALA A 286 -0.08 0.09 15.60
N THR A 287 -0.74 -0.07 14.45
CA THR A 287 -0.08 -0.01 13.14
C THR A 287 0.49 1.38 12.86
N LEU A 288 -0.29 2.44 13.15
CA LEU A 288 0.15 3.81 12.93
C LEU A 288 1.36 4.17 13.81
N ARG A 289 1.30 3.80 15.10
CA ARG A 289 2.38 4.01 16.07
C ARG A 289 3.65 3.28 15.67
N ARG A 290 3.56 1.97 15.40
CA ARG A 290 4.69 1.16 14.94
C ARG A 290 5.35 1.79 13.70
N ARG A 291 4.57 2.21 12.72
CA ARG A 291 5.08 2.88 11.51
C ARG A 291 5.82 4.17 11.85
N ALA A 292 5.20 5.05 12.64
CA ALA A 292 5.83 6.31 13.06
C ALA A 292 7.15 6.05 13.82
N GLU A 293 7.18 5.11 14.75
CA GLU A 293 8.38 4.75 15.52
C GLU A 293 9.49 4.18 14.62
N GLN A 294 9.16 3.30 13.67
CA GLN A 294 10.14 2.74 12.74
C GLN A 294 10.77 3.79 11.82
N PHE A 295 9.97 4.71 11.31
CA PHE A 295 10.50 5.80 10.48
C PHE A 295 11.28 6.82 11.31
N LYS A 296 10.84 7.12 12.52
CA LYS A 296 11.58 8.01 13.43
C LYS A 296 12.94 7.42 13.80
N ALA A 297 12.99 6.11 14.10
CA ALA A 297 14.25 5.40 14.36
C ALA A 297 15.19 5.38 13.13
N ALA A 298 14.64 5.45 11.92
CA ALA A 298 15.41 5.59 10.68
C ALA A 298 15.79 7.03 10.34
N GLY A 299 15.56 7.99 11.24
CA GLY A 299 15.98 9.39 11.09
C GLY A 299 15.02 10.27 10.27
N TYR A 300 13.77 9.86 10.08
CA TYR A 300 12.79 10.64 9.34
C TYR A 300 12.16 11.77 10.18
N ARG A 301 11.86 12.88 9.52
CA ARG A 301 10.86 13.84 9.97
C ARG A 301 9.47 13.34 9.58
N ILE A 302 8.53 13.39 10.51
CA ILE A 302 7.19 12.85 10.33
C ILE A 302 6.17 13.98 10.27
N GLU A 303 5.40 14.04 9.20
CA GLU A 303 4.32 14.98 8.97
C GLU A 303 2.98 14.25 8.86
N GLY A 304 2.04 14.57 9.75
CA GLY A 304 0.71 13.98 9.78
C GLY A 304 -0.32 14.85 9.05
N HIS A 305 -1.08 14.25 8.14
CA HIS A 305 -2.13 14.94 7.38
C HIS A 305 -3.44 14.18 7.56
N TYR A 306 -4.39 14.74 8.29
CA TYR A 306 -5.64 14.07 8.59
C TYR A 306 -6.84 14.74 7.91
N MET A 307 -7.58 13.97 7.11
CA MET A 307 -8.81 14.40 6.47
C MET A 307 -10.00 13.81 7.19
N TYR A 308 -10.66 14.63 7.99
CA TYR A 308 -11.90 14.25 8.64
C TYR A 308 -13.07 14.22 7.66
N THR A 309 -13.90 13.23 7.80
CA THR A 309 -15.25 13.14 7.24
C THR A 309 -16.03 12.19 8.15
N SER A 310 -17.27 12.53 8.48
CA SER A 310 -18.08 11.68 9.36
C SER A 310 -18.22 10.25 8.83
N PRO A 311 -18.36 9.24 9.71
CA PRO A 311 -18.51 7.84 9.29
C PRO A 311 -19.63 7.65 8.25
N ALA A 312 -20.81 8.24 8.49
CA ALA A 312 -21.94 8.13 7.58
C ALA A 312 -21.65 8.76 6.21
N LYS A 313 -21.06 9.96 6.18
CA LYS A 313 -20.71 10.64 4.93
C LYS A 313 -19.61 9.91 4.15
N ALA A 314 -18.60 9.41 4.85
CA ALA A 314 -17.56 8.63 4.23
C ALA A 314 -18.10 7.31 3.65
N ALA A 315 -18.98 6.63 4.39
CA ALA A 315 -19.66 5.41 3.95
C ALA A 315 -20.55 5.68 2.73
N GLN A 316 -21.32 6.76 2.73
CA GLN A 316 -22.15 7.16 1.59
C GLN A 316 -21.28 7.36 0.32
N ARG A 317 -20.21 8.17 0.41
CA ARG A 317 -19.30 8.43 -0.72
C ARG A 317 -18.60 7.15 -1.23
N ALA A 318 -18.22 6.25 -0.31
CA ALA A 318 -17.62 4.96 -0.68
C ALA A 318 -18.63 4.08 -1.42
N LEU A 319 -19.90 4.06 -0.96
CA LEU A 319 -20.98 3.30 -1.55
C LEU A 319 -21.37 3.86 -2.93
N GLU A 320 -21.51 5.18 -3.07
CA GLU A 320 -21.75 5.84 -4.37
C GLU A 320 -20.66 5.53 -5.40
N ARG A 321 -19.39 5.54 -4.97
CA ARG A 321 -18.27 5.18 -5.83
C ARG A 321 -18.31 3.70 -6.23
N PHE A 322 -18.69 2.81 -5.31
CA PHE A 322 -18.88 1.40 -5.60
C PHE A 322 -19.97 1.17 -6.64
N VAL A 323 -21.17 1.73 -6.42
CA VAL A 323 -22.33 1.61 -7.34
C VAL A 323 -21.97 2.16 -8.72
N ARG A 324 -21.42 3.37 -8.78
CA ARG A 324 -20.98 3.99 -10.04
C ARG A 324 -19.96 3.14 -10.80
N GLY A 325 -19.03 2.49 -10.10
CA GLY A 325 -18.07 1.57 -10.70
C GLY A 325 -18.73 0.30 -11.23
N MET A 326 -19.71 -0.24 -10.50
CA MET A 326 -20.47 -1.42 -10.92
C MET A 326 -21.32 -1.13 -12.17
N GLU A 327 -21.99 0.02 -12.22
CA GLU A 327 -22.81 0.44 -13.36
C GLU A 327 -21.95 0.76 -14.60
N ARG A 328 -20.78 1.37 -14.40
CA ARG A 328 -19.92 1.82 -15.50
C ARG A 328 -19.21 0.67 -16.20
N ASN A 329 -18.63 -0.27 -15.45
CA ASN A 329 -17.76 -1.31 -15.99
C ASN A 329 -17.79 -2.65 -15.20
N GLY A 330 -18.71 -2.80 -14.26
CA GLY A 330 -18.80 -3.99 -13.42
C GLY A 330 -17.70 -4.14 -12.37
N GLN A 331 -16.86 -3.13 -12.14
CA GLN A 331 -15.65 -3.19 -11.32
C GLN A 331 -15.62 -2.14 -10.20
N GLY A 332 -16.76 -1.89 -9.56
CA GLY A 332 -16.81 -1.03 -8.39
C GLY A 332 -16.04 -1.61 -7.20
N ARG A 333 -15.21 -0.79 -6.54
CA ARG A 333 -14.50 -1.22 -5.33
C ARG A 333 -15.49 -1.37 -4.17
N PHE A 334 -15.71 -2.60 -3.75
CA PHE A 334 -16.59 -2.91 -2.64
C PHE A 334 -15.90 -2.71 -1.29
N VAL A 335 -16.56 -1.93 -0.43
CA VAL A 335 -16.26 -1.82 0.99
C VAL A 335 -17.57 -2.10 1.73
N ALA A 336 -17.56 -3.03 2.66
CA ALA A 336 -18.77 -3.37 3.39
C ALA A 336 -19.34 -2.13 4.12
N PRO A 337 -20.62 -1.81 3.97
CA PRO A 337 -21.24 -0.66 4.63
C PRO A 337 -21.03 -0.63 6.15
N GLU A 338 -21.14 -1.79 6.79
CA GLU A 338 -20.91 -1.97 8.23
C GLU A 338 -19.49 -1.59 8.64
N TYR A 339 -18.51 -1.98 7.81
CA TYR A 339 -17.11 -1.65 8.07
C TYR A 339 -16.86 -0.14 7.98
N SER A 340 -17.48 0.51 7.02
CA SER A 340 -17.36 1.97 6.80
C SER A 340 -18.00 2.75 7.95
N LEU A 341 -19.23 2.41 8.33
CA LEU A 341 -19.95 3.03 9.43
C LEU A 341 -19.26 2.76 10.78
N GLY A 342 -18.77 1.52 11.00
CA GLY A 342 -18.05 1.12 12.21
C GLY A 342 -16.61 1.65 12.29
N SER A 343 -16.14 2.44 11.32
CA SER A 343 -14.79 3.01 11.34
C SER A 343 -14.75 4.29 12.17
N THR A 344 -14.79 4.16 13.49
CA THR A 344 -14.90 5.27 14.47
C THR A 344 -13.62 5.53 15.27
N THR A 345 -12.56 4.72 15.07
CA THR A 345 -11.30 4.83 15.83
C THR A 345 -10.23 5.69 15.16
N ASN A 346 -10.43 6.11 13.92
CA ASN A 346 -9.44 6.79 13.10
C ASN A 346 -8.92 8.09 13.75
N GLU A 347 -9.83 8.92 14.25
CA GLU A 347 -9.53 10.20 14.90
C GLU A 347 -8.73 9.98 16.17
N LYS A 348 -9.22 9.08 17.03
CA LYS A 348 -8.54 8.73 18.27
C LYS A 348 -7.14 8.17 18.02
N SER A 349 -7.00 7.31 17.02
CA SER A 349 -5.68 6.75 16.63
C SER A 349 -4.73 7.84 16.17
N PHE A 350 -5.21 8.80 15.36
CA PHE A 350 -4.41 9.94 14.94
C PHE A 350 -4.01 10.81 16.14
N ASP A 351 -4.96 11.20 16.99
CA ASP A 351 -4.71 12.05 18.16
C ASP A 351 -3.72 11.41 19.14
N ASN A 352 -3.79 10.08 19.34
CA ASN A 352 -2.90 9.33 20.23
C ASN A 352 -1.48 9.19 19.67
N VAL A 353 -1.32 9.22 18.35
CA VAL A 353 -0.01 9.05 17.69
C VAL A 353 0.62 10.37 17.25
N ARG A 354 -0.15 11.42 17.04
CA ARG A 354 0.37 12.73 16.64
C ARG A 354 1.50 13.30 17.52
N PRO A 355 1.65 12.96 18.83
CA PRO A 355 2.82 13.38 19.60
C PRO A 355 4.17 12.82 19.10
N LEU A 356 4.14 11.77 18.26
CA LEU A 356 5.33 11.23 17.59
C LEU A 356 5.65 11.96 16.28
N MET A 357 4.72 12.80 15.79
CA MET A 357 4.88 13.56 14.55
C MET A 357 5.55 14.92 14.86
N ASP A 358 6.43 15.34 13.97
CA ASP A 358 7.11 16.64 14.09
C ASP A 358 6.18 17.78 13.72
N THR A 359 5.31 17.57 12.73
CA THR A 359 4.21 18.46 12.38
C THR A 359 2.95 17.68 12.02
N TRP A 360 1.79 18.30 12.17
CA TRP A 360 0.53 17.71 11.75
C TRP A 360 -0.50 18.80 11.40
N GLU A 361 -1.47 18.42 10.56
CA GLU A 361 -2.61 19.25 10.17
C GLU A 361 -3.87 18.41 10.03
N ILE A 362 -5.01 19.03 10.30
CA ILE A 362 -6.34 18.43 10.24
C ILE A 362 -7.25 19.31 9.37
N TYR A 363 -7.96 18.67 8.46
CA TYR A 363 -8.97 19.30 7.63
C TYR A 363 -10.31 18.58 7.78
N ASP A 364 -11.40 19.33 7.71
CA ASP A 364 -12.78 18.83 7.69
C ASP A 364 -13.32 18.87 6.24
N ASN A 365 -13.67 17.71 5.71
CA ASN A 365 -14.26 17.52 4.37
C ASN A 365 -15.67 16.94 4.44
N ASN A 366 -16.45 17.39 5.40
CA ASN A 366 -17.82 16.87 5.61
C ASN A 366 -18.87 17.51 4.69
N VAL A 367 -18.49 18.43 3.82
CA VAL A 367 -19.38 19.14 2.90
C VAL A 367 -19.02 18.83 1.45
N ASP A 368 -20.00 18.32 0.68
CA ASP A 368 -19.79 18.03 -0.74
C ASP A 368 -19.67 19.31 -1.59
N GLY A 369 -18.90 19.21 -2.68
CA GLY A 369 -18.75 20.28 -3.66
C GLY A 369 -17.98 21.51 -3.18
N ARG A 370 -17.33 21.44 -2.01
CA ARG A 370 -16.48 22.49 -1.46
C ARG A 370 -15.09 21.96 -1.18
N GLU A 371 -14.13 22.89 -1.09
CA GLU A 371 -12.80 22.54 -0.60
C GLU A 371 -12.85 22.15 0.89
N PRO A 372 -11.95 21.23 1.33
CA PRO A 372 -11.84 20.90 2.73
C PRO A 372 -11.54 22.16 3.56
N LYS A 373 -12.19 22.26 4.71
CA LYS A 373 -12.01 23.36 5.63
C LYS A 373 -10.84 23.04 6.59
N PHE A 374 -9.89 23.94 6.67
CA PHE A 374 -8.83 23.83 7.68
C PHE A 374 -9.45 23.82 9.09
N HIS A 375 -9.01 22.88 9.93
CA HIS A 375 -9.45 22.76 11.32
C HIS A 375 -8.35 23.19 12.28
N SER A 376 -7.21 22.50 12.26
CA SER A 376 -6.08 22.77 13.17
C SER A 376 -4.76 22.22 12.63
N ARG A 377 -3.65 22.69 13.22
CA ARG A 377 -2.30 22.15 12.96
C ARG A 377 -1.40 22.31 14.18
N SER A 378 -0.26 21.60 14.18
CA SER A 378 0.82 21.86 15.14
C SER A 378 1.31 23.32 15.04
N LYS A 379 1.74 23.84 16.17
CA LYS A 379 2.35 25.19 16.23
C LYS A 379 3.72 25.21 15.59
#